data_3be8bd59a37b5871a38ed229afaf4be5
#
_entry.id   3be8bd59a37b5871a38ed229afaf4be5
#
_cell.length_a   1.000
_cell.length_b   1.000
_cell.length_c   1.000
_cell.angle_alpha   90.00
_cell.angle_beta   90.00
_cell.angle_gamma   90.00
#
_symmetry.space_group_name_H-M   'P 1'
#
loop_
_entity.id
_entity.type
_entity.pdbx_description
1 polymer ?
#
loop_
_entity_poly.entity_id
_entity_poly.type
_entity_poly.pdbx_seq_one_letter_code
_entity_poly.pdbx_strand_id
1 'polypeptide(L)'
;MNLENIHNVYFVGIGGIGMSAIARYFAVNNKHVAGYDNTPSKNTNSLEDIGIAIHFESAVKNIPLPFLNKETTLVVYTPAIQKTQAELNYFFQNDFTVLKRAEVLGKVTENTFCLAVAGTHGKTTTSAILGHIMKPKLATSFLGGIAENYHSNLILGEDKVTVVEADEFDRSFLQLSPDIACITSMDSDHLDIYENSAALDASFRAFSEKVSQTLIVAKGLPLKGLTYGIDAAADYDALNIKIESGKYIFDVQTPSSKIENIVFHLPGKHNVMNALAALAMADVYGVPLHEIKESLASFKGVQRRFSYRIKTPNFVLIDDYAHHPTEIEAVQNSVREMYPNKKVLVIFQPHLFSRTRDFVEDFANVLSKFDEIALLDIYPARELPIKGVDSSWLFGKITNRHKKLVEKNNLVKVIKNSSAEVVVMLGAGDIGVAVNEVTNELLKH
;
A
#
# COMPACT_ATOMS: atom_id res chain seq x y z
N MET A 1 25.42 -4.18 13.93
CA MET A 1 25.38 -2.77 14.43
C MET A 1 24.30 -2.70 15.50
N ASN A 2 24.61 -2.20 16.68
CA ASN A 2 23.61 -1.98 17.73
C ASN A 2 22.99 -0.60 17.54
N LEU A 3 21.65 -0.52 17.34
CA LEU A 3 20.90 0.73 17.18
C LEU A 3 20.90 1.60 18.46
N GLU A 4 21.26 1.03 19.63
CA GLU A 4 21.34 1.75 20.91
C GLU A 4 22.35 2.89 20.87
N ASN A 5 23.49 2.70 20.19
CA ASN A 5 24.57 3.71 20.08
C ASN A 5 24.27 4.82 19.06
N ILE A 6 23.20 4.69 18.30
CA ILE A 6 22.77 5.70 17.34
C ILE A 6 21.93 6.76 18.04
N HIS A 7 22.34 8.01 17.94
CA HIS A 7 21.61 9.16 18.46
C HIS A 7 20.91 9.95 17.37
N ASN A 8 21.49 9.98 16.17
CA ASN A 8 21.01 10.75 15.03
C ASN A 8 20.66 9.80 13.88
N VAL A 9 19.52 10.03 13.24
CA VAL A 9 19.10 9.26 12.05
C VAL A 9 18.77 10.24 10.93
N TYR A 10 19.57 10.19 9.87
CA TYR A 10 19.40 11.06 8.71
C TYR A 10 18.79 10.31 7.54
N PHE A 11 17.73 10.87 6.95
CA PHE A 11 16.99 10.22 5.88
C PHE A 11 17.21 10.91 4.54
N VAL A 12 17.58 10.15 3.51
CA VAL A 12 17.64 10.63 2.13
C VAL A 12 16.45 10.07 1.34
N GLY A 13 15.48 10.94 1.05
CA GLY A 13 14.15 10.58 0.52
C GLY A 13 13.13 10.34 1.64
N ILE A 14 13.08 11.21 2.64
CA ILE A 14 12.30 11.05 3.89
C ILE A 14 10.78 11.02 3.66
N GLY A 15 10.26 11.69 2.61
CA GLY A 15 8.82 11.81 2.32
C GLY A 15 8.19 10.54 1.76
N GLY A 16 8.97 9.52 1.38
CA GLY A 16 8.45 8.24 0.96
C GLY A 16 7.60 7.57 2.05
N ILE A 17 6.53 6.84 1.67
CA ILE A 17 5.58 6.28 2.64
C ILE A 17 6.27 5.37 3.68
N GLY A 18 7.12 4.44 3.26
CA GLY A 18 7.85 3.57 4.19
C GLY A 18 9.00 4.27 4.92
N MET A 19 9.61 5.32 4.32
CA MET A 19 10.65 6.14 4.95
C MET A 19 10.07 6.96 6.09
N SER A 20 8.94 7.64 5.86
CA SER A 20 8.28 8.48 6.86
C SER A 20 7.78 7.69 8.08
N ALA A 21 7.37 6.43 7.90
CA ALA A 21 7.01 5.55 9.03
C ALA A 21 8.22 5.29 9.94
N ILE A 22 9.37 4.94 9.36
CA ILE A 22 10.60 4.69 10.12
C ILE A 22 11.13 5.99 10.75
N ALA A 23 11.04 7.14 10.05
CA ALA A 23 11.43 8.44 10.59
C ALA A 23 10.60 8.80 11.84
N ARG A 24 9.28 8.60 11.80
CA ARG A 24 8.39 8.77 12.97
C ARG A 24 8.77 7.84 14.12
N TYR A 25 9.03 6.56 13.81
CA TYR A 25 9.43 5.57 14.80
C TYR A 25 10.68 6.02 15.56
N PHE A 26 11.72 6.46 14.87
CA PHE A 26 12.95 6.94 15.52
C PHE A 26 12.72 8.22 16.30
N ALA A 27 11.93 9.17 15.79
CA ALA A 27 11.63 10.42 16.49
C ALA A 27 10.90 10.16 17.82
N VAL A 28 9.90 9.26 17.83
CA VAL A 28 9.17 8.88 19.05
C VAL A 28 10.08 8.13 20.03
N ASN A 29 11.06 7.36 19.55
CA ASN A 29 12.07 6.68 20.36
C ASN A 29 13.26 7.58 20.71
N ASN A 30 13.02 8.90 20.80
CA ASN A 30 13.99 9.90 21.28
C ASN A 30 15.31 9.96 20.47
N LYS A 31 15.29 9.58 19.19
CA LYS A 31 16.42 9.84 18.28
C LYS A 31 16.22 11.20 17.60
N HIS A 32 17.31 11.91 17.39
CA HIS A 32 17.27 13.10 16.54
C HIS A 32 17.09 12.66 15.10
N VAL A 33 16.08 13.20 14.43
CA VAL A 33 15.74 12.84 13.05
C VAL A 33 15.78 14.09 12.18
N ALA A 34 16.41 13.98 11.02
CA ALA A 34 16.35 14.99 9.96
C ALA A 34 16.45 14.31 8.59
N GLY A 35 16.21 15.04 7.53
CA GLY A 35 16.40 14.45 6.21
C GLY A 35 16.17 15.40 5.05
N TYR A 36 16.37 14.81 3.89
CA TYR A 36 16.18 15.43 2.58
C TYR A 36 15.03 14.73 1.84
N ASP A 37 14.25 15.50 1.10
CA ASP A 37 13.38 14.99 0.03
C ASP A 37 13.46 15.93 -1.20
N ASN A 38 13.06 15.43 -2.35
CA ASN A 38 13.12 16.23 -3.58
C ASN A 38 11.99 17.27 -3.67
N THR A 39 10.83 16.98 -3.06
CA THR A 39 9.63 17.82 -3.13
C THR A 39 8.83 17.80 -1.84
N PRO A 40 8.23 18.93 -1.44
CA PRO A 40 7.23 18.97 -0.38
C PRO A 40 6.05 18.05 -0.68
N SER A 41 5.54 17.37 0.34
CA SER A 41 4.42 16.46 0.25
C SER A 41 3.62 16.44 1.55
N LYS A 42 2.43 15.81 1.54
CA LYS A 42 1.67 15.61 2.78
C LYS A 42 2.47 14.85 3.83
N ASN A 43 3.31 13.89 3.41
CA ASN A 43 4.14 13.14 4.33
C ASN A 43 5.24 14.00 4.94
N THR A 44 5.94 14.81 4.13
CA THR A 44 6.98 15.73 4.65
C THR A 44 6.39 16.75 5.59
N ASN A 45 5.28 17.42 5.23
CA ASN A 45 4.61 18.38 6.10
C ASN A 45 4.24 17.75 7.45
N SER A 46 3.68 16.53 7.42
CA SER A 46 3.30 15.80 8.63
C SER A 46 4.50 15.32 9.48
N LEU A 47 5.71 15.24 8.92
CA LEU A 47 6.95 15.01 9.66
C LEU A 47 7.47 16.33 10.26
N GLU A 48 7.37 17.44 9.54
CA GLU A 48 7.70 18.78 10.03
C GLU A 48 6.79 19.19 11.20
N ASP A 49 5.49 18.85 11.14
CA ASP A 49 4.51 19.08 12.23
C ASP A 49 4.92 18.41 13.58
N ILE A 50 5.71 17.33 13.53
CA ILE A 50 6.25 16.66 14.73
C ILE A 50 7.71 17.05 15.02
N GLY A 51 8.21 18.12 14.38
CA GLY A 51 9.52 18.71 14.70
C GLY A 51 10.72 18.08 13.94
N ILE A 52 10.50 17.28 12.92
CA ILE A 52 11.59 16.73 12.09
C ILE A 52 12.03 17.79 11.08
N ALA A 53 13.31 18.14 11.09
CA ALA A 53 13.88 19.10 10.14
C ALA A 53 14.03 18.46 8.75
N ILE A 54 13.40 19.07 7.73
CA ILE A 54 13.48 18.57 6.36
C ILE A 54 13.92 19.73 5.45
N HIS A 55 14.73 19.43 4.46
CA HIS A 55 15.07 20.36 3.39
C HIS A 55 14.87 19.71 2.00
N PHE A 56 14.73 20.55 0.97
CA PHE A 56 14.34 20.13 -0.38
C PHE A 56 15.40 20.47 -1.45
N GLU A 57 16.53 21.02 -1.05
CA GLU A 57 17.70 21.27 -1.90
C GLU A 57 18.79 20.26 -1.56
N SER A 58 19.18 19.43 -2.54
CA SER A 58 20.25 18.43 -2.38
C SER A 58 21.62 19.12 -2.32
N ALA A 59 22.11 19.40 -1.12
CA ALA A 59 23.42 20.00 -0.92
C ALA A 59 24.01 19.64 0.45
N VAL A 60 25.27 19.22 0.50
CA VAL A 60 25.96 18.80 1.74
C VAL A 60 25.91 19.90 2.82
N LYS A 61 25.96 21.18 2.43
CA LYS A 61 25.86 22.33 3.36
C LYS A 61 24.54 22.38 4.14
N ASN A 62 23.49 21.70 3.65
CA ASN A 62 22.16 21.67 4.25
C ASN A 62 22.00 20.57 5.30
N ILE A 63 22.98 19.64 5.40
CA ILE A 63 22.99 18.60 6.43
C ILE A 63 23.23 19.29 7.79
N PRO A 64 22.33 19.14 8.78
CA PRO A 64 22.52 19.77 10.08
C PRO A 64 23.77 19.24 10.80
N LEU A 65 24.53 20.09 11.48
CA LEU A 65 25.79 19.77 12.12
C LEU A 65 25.80 18.50 13.02
N PRO A 66 24.75 18.21 13.83
CA PRO A 66 24.72 17.00 14.64
C PRO A 66 24.80 15.71 13.84
N PHE A 67 24.35 15.72 12.58
CA PHE A 67 24.34 14.55 11.70
C PHE A 67 25.65 14.30 10.96
N LEU A 68 26.65 15.17 11.12
CA LEU A 68 27.99 15.01 10.55
C LEU A 68 28.93 14.18 11.43
N ASN A 69 28.47 13.70 12.59
CA ASN A 69 29.24 12.78 13.43
C ASN A 69 28.92 11.33 13.04
N LYS A 70 29.84 10.67 12.33
CA LYS A 70 29.65 9.31 11.82
C LYS A 70 29.54 8.23 12.89
N GLU A 71 30.09 8.46 14.10
CA GLU A 71 30.04 7.49 15.20
C GLU A 71 28.63 7.34 15.80
N THR A 72 27.81 8.39 15.68
CA THR A 72 26.48 8.46 16.30
C THR A 72 25.35 8.60 15.30
N THR A 73 25.66 8.67 14.00
CA THR A 73 24.69 8.92 12.93
C THR A 73 24.49 7.69 12.05
N LEU A 74 23.22 7.28 11.93
CA LEU A 74 22.77 6.33 10.92
C LEU A 74 22.15 7.10 9.75
N VAL A 75 22.56 6.76 8.53
CA VAL A 75 21.96 7.30 7.30
C VAL A 75 21.05 6.24 6.68
N VAL A 76 19.82 6.63 6.38
CA VAL A 76 18.80 5.75 5.79
C VAL A 76 18.41 6.27 4.41
N TYR A 77 18.40 5.40 3.41
CA TYR A 77 18.00 5.77 2.06
C TYR A 77 17.07 4.75 1.40
N THR A 78 16.37 5.16 0.35
CA THR A 78 15.53 4.30 -0.48
C THR A 78 16.19 4.03 -1.84
N PRO A 79 15.98 2.85 -2.47
CA PRO A 79 16.49 2.55 -3.81
C PRO A 79 16.07 3.55 -4.90
N ALA A 80 15.00 4.31 -4.68
CA ALA A 80 14.56 5.37 -5.59
C ALA A 80 15.56 6.53 -5.72
N ILE A 81 16.48 6.68 -4.74
CA ILE A 81 17.52 7.72 -4.73
C ILE A 81 18.79 7.17 -5.39
N GLN A 82 19.29 7.87 -6.40
CA GLN A 82 20.54 7.51 -7.05
C GLN A 82 21.73 7.73 -6.10
N LYS A 83 22.71 6.82 -6.11
CA LYS A 83 23.92 6.94 -5.27
C LYS A 83 24.77 8.18 -5.58
N THR A 84 24.54 8.81 -6.73
CA THR A 84 25.19 10.06 -7.15
C THR A 84 24.56 11.31 -6.54
N GLN A 85 23.43 11.19 -5.82
CA GLN A 85 22.81 12.29 -5.08
C GLN A 85 23.82 12.85 -4.08
N ALA A 86 23.97 14.18 -4.02
CA ALA A 86 25.09 14.84 -3.38
C ALA A 86 25.31 14.46 -1.91
N GLU A 87 24.25 14.41 -1.11
CA GLU A 87 24.34 14.08 0.30
C GLU A 87 24.57 12.60 0.54
N LEU A 88 23.85 11.73 -0.20
CA LEU A 88 24.05 10.29 -0.12
C LEU A 88 25.48 9.90 -0.51
N ASN A 89 26.00 10.51 -1.59
CA ASN A 89 27.39 10.32 -2.01
C ASN A 89 28.38 10.79 -0.95
N TYR A 90 28.13 11.96 -0.33
CA TYR A 90 28.95 12.47 0.77
C TYR A 90 29.04 11.45 1.92
N PHE A 91 27.91 10.92 2.36
CA PHE A 91 27.90 9.94 3.45
C PHE A 91 28.65 8.64 3.10
N PHE A 92 28.51 8.15 1.86
CA PHE A 92 29.29 6.99 1.41
C PHE A 92 30.80 7.27 1.36
N GLN A 93 31.22 8.46 0.89
CA GLN A 93 32.63 8.83 0.76
C GLN A 93 33.31 9.10 2.11
N ASN A 94 32.54 9.40 3.17
CA ASN A 94 33.07 9.70 4.50
C ASN A 94 32.85 8.55 5.51
N ASP A 95 32.61 7.33 5.03
CA ASP A 95 32.50 6.10 5.84
C ASP A 95 31.40 6.16 6.92
N PHE A 96 30.29 6.83 6.65
CA PHE A 96 29.13 6.75 7.51
C PHE A 96 28.46 5.39 7.41
N THR A 97 27.74 4.99 8.46
CA THR A 97 26.83 3.84 8.37
C THR A 97 25.63 4.22 7.53
N VAL A 98 25.57 3.70 6.31
CA VAL A 98 24.49 3.96 5.34
C VAL A 98 23.74 2.68 5.06
N LEU A 99 22.45 2.62 5.38
CA LEU A 99 21.59 1.45 5.21
C LEU A 99 20.39 1.75 4.34
N LYS A 100 19.95 0.76 3.57
CA LYS A 100 18.64 0.83 2.89
C LYS A 100 17.50 0.79 3.92
N ARG A 101 16.38 1.41 3.58
CA ARG A 101 15.14 1.37 4.37
C ARG A 101 14.78 -0.05 4.85
N ALA A 102 14.89 -1.03 3.96
CA ALA A 102 14.55 -2.41 4.26
C ALA A 102 15.48 -3.04 5.29
N GLU A 103 16.79 -2.74 5.22
CA GLU A 103 17.78 -3.22 6.19
C GLU A 103 17.51 -2.62 7.58
N VAL A 104 17.14 -1.33 7.62
CA VAL A 104 16.76 -0.67 8.89
C VAL A 104 15.51 -1.28 9.47
N LEU A 105 14.47 -1.52 8.65
CA LEU A 105 13.24 -2.17 9.10
C LEU A 105 13.53 -3.58 9.63
N GLY A 106 14.37 -4.35 8.95
CA GLY A 106 14.83 -5.66 9.43
C GLY A 106 15.48 -5.57 10.82
N LYS A 107 16.37 -4.59 11.03
CA LYS A 107 17.01 -4.38 12.34
C LYS A 107 16.05 -3.92 13.44
N VAL A 108 15.06 -3.08 13.11
CA VAL A 108 14.02 -2.63 14.06
C VAL A 108 13.17 -3.81 14.52
N THR A 109 12.91 -4.77 13.63
CA THR A 109 12.05 -5.92 13.92
C THR A 109 12.79 -7.15 14.44
N GLU A 110 14.13 -7.16 14.41
CA GLU A 110 14.97 -8.33 14.70
C GLU A 110 14.76 -8.91 16.11
N ASN A 111 14.45 -8.06 17.09
CA ASN A 111 14.25 -8.47 18.49
C ASN A 111 12.77 -8.43 18.91
N THR A 112 11.85 -8.42 17.99
CA THR A 112 10.41 -8.38 18.24
C THR A 112 9.74 -9.65 17.72
N PHE A 113 8.55 -9.96 18.20
CA PHE A 113 7.69 -10.94 17.55
C PHE A 113 7.14 -10.31 16.26
N CYS A 114 7.63 -10.75 15.12
CA CYS A 114 7.37 -10.10 13.83
C CYS A 114 6.24 -10.78 13.05
N LEU A 115 5.19 -10.03 12.76
CA LEU A 115 4.06 -10.39 11.91
C LEU A 115 4.25 -9.71 10.55
N ALA A 116 4.52 -10.45 9.47
CA ALA A 116 4.83 -9.88 8.16
C ALA A 116 3.77 -10.22 7.10
N VAL A 117 3.34 -9.23 6.33
CA VAL A 117 2.38 -9.41 5.23
C VAL A 117 3.08 -9.17 3.90
N ALA A 118 3.24 -10.21 3.10
CA ALA A 118 3.83 -10.18 1.77
C ALA A 118 2.79 -10.52 0.68
N GLY A 119 3.18 -10.35 -0.58
CA GLY A 119 2.38 -10.67 -1.77
C GLY A 119 2.30 -9.51 -2.74
N THR A 120 2.03 -9.76 -4.01
CA THR A 120 1.95 -8.72 -5.04
C THR A 120 0.79 -7.76 -4.83
N HIS A 121 -0.35 -8.25 -4.32
CA HIS A 121 -1.56 -7.47 -4.05
C HIS A 121 -2.05 -7.65 -2.60
N GLY A 122 -2.76 -6.66 -2.07
CA GLY A 122 -3.41 -6.73 -0.76
C GLY A 122 -2.53 -6.42 0.46
N LYS A 123 -1.20 -6.35 0.34
CA LYS A 123 -0.24 -6.10 1.44
C LYS A 123 -0.67 -4.97 2.38
N THR A 124 -0.84 -3.78 1.82
CA THR A 124 -1.14 -2.55 2.59
C THR A 124 -2.44 -2.64 3.37
N THR A 125 -3.49 -3.14 2.72
CA THR A 125 -4.79 -3.29 3.38
C THR A 125 -4.73 -4.36 4.46
N THR A 126 -4.14 -5.51 4.18
CA THR A 126 -4.00 -6.62 5.16
C THR A 126 -3.14 -6.21 6.35
N SER A 127 -1.98 -5.57 6.12
CA SER A 127 -1.12 -5.10 7.22
C SER A 127 -1.79 -4.01 8.06
N ALA A 128 -2.58 -3.12 7.44
CA ALA A 128 -3.33 -2.11 8.18
C ALA A 128 -4.48 -2.71 9.02
N ILE A 129 -5.21 -3.69 8.49
CA ILE A 129 -6.23 -4.43 9.25
C ILE A 129 -5.56 -5.18 10.41
N LEU A 130 -4.47 -5.90 10.15
CA LEU A 130 -3.73 -6.63 11.17
C LEU A 130 -3.20 -5.67 12.24
N GLY A 131 -2.59 -4.55 11.86
CA GLY A 131 -2.13 -3.53 12.79
C GLY A 131 -3.25 -2.96 13.66
N HIS A 132 -4.47 -2.83 13.10
CA HIS A 132 -5.64 -2.40 13.85
C HIS A 132 -6.11 -3.47 14.86
N ILE A 133 -6.16 -4.74 14.45
CA ILE A 133 -6.46 -5.86 15.36
C ILE A 133 -5.42 -5.99 16.47
N MET A 134 -4.14 -5.79 16.15
CA MET A 134 -3.02 -5.94 17.08
C MET A 134 -2.77 -4.70 17.97
N LYS A 135 -3.48 -3.59 17.73
CA LYS A 135 -3.32 -2.35 18.54
C LYS A 135 -3.59 -2.56 20.03
N PRO A 136 -4.63 -3.29 20.48
CA PRO A 136 -4.81 -3.61 21.91
C PRO A 136 -3.72 -4.50 22.50
N LYS A 137 -2.95 -5.19 21.66
CA LYS A 137 -1.78 -6.01 22.04
C LYS A 137 -0.48 -5.18 22.05
N LEU A 138 -0.58 -3.85 21.91
CA LEU A 138 0.52 -2.89 21.89
C LEU A 138 1.56 -3.16 20.79
N ALA A 139 1.14 -3.71 19.65
CA ALA A 139 2.01 -3.92 18.52
C ALA A 139 2.36 -2.59 17.82
N THR A 140 3.63 -2.41 17.46
CA THR A 140 4.08 -1.33 16.57
C THR A 140 3.90 -1.79 15.12
N SER A 141 3.17 -1.02 14.31
CA SER A 141 2.85 -1.42 12.93
C SER A 141 3.40 -0.43 11.90
N PHE A 142 4.23 -0.93 10.98
CA PHE A 142 4.80 -0.19 9.86
C PHE A 142 3.99 -0.49 8.60
N LEU A 143 3.24 0.50 8.11
CA LEU A 143 2.26 0.34 7.04
C LEU A 143 2.73 1.01 5.73
N GLY A 144 2.37 0.43 4.61
CA GLY A 144 2.60 0.98 3.27
C GLY A 144 1.58 2.05 2.86
N GLY A 145 0.65 2.46 3.74
CA GLY A 145 -0.35 3.47 3.49
C GLY A 145 -0.84 4.12 4.78
N ILE A 146 -1.59 5.21 4.65
CA ILE A 146 -2.17 5.93 5.80
C ILE A 146 -3.45 5.23 6.24
N ALA A 147 -3.45 4.61 7.41
CA ALA A 147 -4.66 4.01 8.00
C ALA A 147 -5.61 5.09 8.51
N GLU A 148 -6.87 5.05 8.08
CA GLU A 148 -7.88 6.09 8.37
C GLU A 148 -8.23 6.17 9.86
N ASN A 149 -8.15 5.07 10.60
CA ASN A 149 -8.37 5.07 12.05
C ASN A 149 -7.33 5.89 12.82
N TYR A 150 -6.14 6.07 12.26
CA TYR A 150 -4.97 6.64 12.95
C TYR A 150 -4.41 7.88 12.25
N HIS A 151 -4.85 8.16 11.02
CA HIS A 151 -4.28 9.18 10.14
C HIS A 151 -2.76 9.08 10.02
N SER A 152 -2.23 7.85 10.05
CA SER A 152 -0.79 7.56 10.07
C SER A 152 -0.46 6.26 9.32
N ASN A 153 0.77 6.17 8.84
CA ASN A 153 1.39 4.96 8.33
C ASN A 153 2.24 4.22 9.40
N LEU A 154 2.19 4.71 10.63
CA LEU A 154 2.77 4.08 11.80
C LEU A 154 1.72 4.01 12.91
N ILE A 155 1.46 2.81 13.43
CA ILE A 155 0.69 2.61 14.66
C ILE A 155 1.69 2.29 15.74
N LEU A 156 1.83 3.17 16.73
CA LEU A 156 2.78 2.97 17.82
C LEU A 156 2.23 2.03 18.88
N GLY A 157 3.07 1.14 19.34
CA GLY A 157 2.87 0.22 20.44
C GLY A 157 4.09 0.16 21.35
N GLU A 158 4.39 -1.00 21.91
CA GLU A 158 5.64 -1.33 22.59
C GLU A 158 6.56 -2.09 21.61
N ASP A 159 7.87 -2.15 21.91
CA ASP A 159 8.87 -2.82 21.07
C ASP A 159 8.94 -4.35 21.30
N LYS A 160 7.78 -5.00 21.51
CA LYS A 160 7.69 -6.46 21.70
C LYS A 160 7.10 -7.18 20.51
N VAL A 161 6.14 -6.55 19.85
CA VAL A 161 5.43 -7.11 18.69
C VAL A 161 5.43 -6.09 17.57
N THR A 162 5.76 -6.52 16.37
CA THR A 162 5.71 -5.68 15.18
C THR A 162 4.82 -6.28 14.10
N VAL A 163 4.09 -5.41 13.41
CA VAL A 163 3.39 -5.72 12.17
C VAL A 163 4.06 -4.96 11.04
N VAL A 164 4.47 -5.65 10.00
CA VAL A 164 5.19 -5.04 8.88
C VAL A 164 4.58 -5.41 7.53
N GLU A 165 4.51 -4.44 6.64
CA GLU A 165 4.32 -4.70 5.23
C GLU A 165 5.65 -5.15 4.62
N ALA A 166 5.68 -6.38 4.14
CA ALA A 166 6.86 -7.05 3.56
C ALA A 166 6.86 -6.89 2.04
N ASP A 167 7.56 -5.85 1.57
CA ASP A 167 7.58 -5.42 0.17
C ASP A 167 8.55 -6.29 -0.64
N GLU A 168 8.07 -6.93 -1.72
CA GLU A 168 8.88 -7.73 -2.64
C GLU A 168 9.77 -6.87 -3.54
N PHE A 169 9.45 -5.57 -3.72
CA PHE A 169 10.25 -4.67 -4.51
C PHE A 169 11.70 -4.63 -4.03
N ASP A 170 12.67 -4.75 -4.94
CA ASP A 170 14.12 -4.84 -4.65
C ASP A 170 14.46 -5.98 -3.65
N ARG A 171 13.62 -7.03 -3.57
CA ARG A 171 13.75 -8.15 -2.60
C ARG A 171 13.85 -7.67 -1.14
N SER A 172 13.24 -6.51 -0.85
CA SER A 172 13.29 -5.85 0.46
C SER A 172 12.79 -6.74 1.59
N PHE A 173 11.75 -7.55 1.34
CA PHE A 173 11.18 -8.48 2.33
C PHE A 173 12.16 -9.56 2.82
N LEU A 174 13.22 -9.85 2.06
CA LEU A 174 14.25 -10.82 2.49
C LEU A 174 15.15 -10.28 3.62
N GLN A 175 15.06 -8.99 3.97
CA GLN A 175 15.73 -8.43 5.14
C GLN A 175 14.98 -8.72 6.45
N LEU A 176 13.73 -9.20 6.37
CA LEU A 176 12.91 -9.53 7.53
C LEU A 176 13.17 -10.98 8.00
N SER A 177 12.87 -11.24 9.27
CA SER A 177 12.87 -12.56 9.88
C SER A 177 11.55 -12.74 10.65
N PRO A 178 10.43 -13.01 9.95
CA PRO A 178 9.11 -13.04 10.57
C PRO A 178 8.87 -14.33 11.37
N ASP A 179 8.13 -14.20 12.48
CA ASP A 179 7.61 -15.35 13.22
C ASP A 179 6.35 -15.89 12.57
N ILE A 180 5.42 -15.01 12.22
CA ILE A 180 4.24 -15.35 11.44
C ILE A 180 4.24 -14.49 10.18
N ALA A 181 4.03 -15.11 9.03
CA ALA A 181 3.87 -14.37 7.80
C ALA A 181 2.62 -14.78 7.02
N CYS A 182 2.08 -13.85 6.24
CA CYS A 182 1.06 -14.13 5.24
C CYS A 182 1.58 -13.78 3.85
N ILE A 183 1.33 -14.65 2.87
CA ILE A 183 1.52 -14.37 1.44
C ILE A 183 0.14 -14.31 0.78
N THR A 184 -0.24 -13.11 0.32
CA THR A 184 -1.59 -12.83 -0.18
C THR A 184 -1.76 -13.20 -1.65
N SER A 185 -0.72 -13.03 -2.45
CA SER A 185 -0.69 -13.35 -3.88
C SER A 185 0.75 -13.43 -4.39
N MET A 186 0.93 -14.05 -5.56
CA MET A 186 2.23 -14.20 -6.24
C MET A 186 2.08 -13.91 -7.74
N ASP A 187 1.25 -12.92 -8.09
CA ASP A 187 1.05 -12.52 -9.49
C ASP A 187 2.31 -11.83 -10.05
N SER A 188 2.51 -11.94 -11.36
CA SER A 188 3.63 -11.29 -12.03
C SER A 188 3.47 -9.77 -11.97
N ASP A 189 4.29 -9.11 -11.19
CA ASP A 189 4.46 -7.65 -11.14
C ASP A 189 5.97 -7.32 -11.00
N HIS A 190 6.33 -6.06 -11.12
CA HIS A 190 7.71 -5.59 -10.98
C HIS A 190 8.72 -6.28 -11.92
N LEU A 191 8.30 -6.58 -13.16
CA LEU A 191 9.15 -7.21 -14.18
C LEU A 191 10.34 -6.31 -14.61
N ASP A 192 10.34 -5.04 -14.20
CA ASP A 192 11.46 -4.11 -14.31
C ASP A 192 12.61 -4.45 -13.34
N ILE A 193 12.34 -5.21 -12.28
CA ILE A 193 13.31 -5.63 -11.24
C ILE A 193 13.57 -7.12 -11.29
N TYR A 194 12.52 -7.90 -11.53
CA TYR A 194 12.63 -9.34 -11.70
C TYR A 194 12.76 -9.68 -13.18
N GLU A 195 13.80 -10.41 -13.55
CA GLU A 195 14.04 -10.81 -14.95
C GLU A 195 12.87 -11.59 -15.55
N ASN A 196 12.14 -12.32 -14.71
CA ASN A 196 10.96 -13.12 -15.11
C ASN A 196 10.13 -13.52 -13.87
N SER A 197 8.95 -14.10 -14.09
CA SER A 197 8.06 -14.60 -13.05
C SER A 197 8.71 -15.67 -12.15
N ALA A 198 9.58 -16.52 -12.70
CA ALA A 198 10.27 -17.55 -11.93
C ALA A 198 11.23 -16.97 -10.89
N ALA A 199 11.87 -15.83 -11.18
CA ALA A 199 12.72 -15.13 -10.21
C ALA A 199 11.91 -14.50 -9.07
N LEU A 200 10.70 -14.00 -9.36
CA LEU A 200 9.76 -13.52 -8.35
C LEU A 200 9.27 -14.68 -7.47
N ASP A 201 8.84 -15.79 -8.07
CA ASP A 201 8.43 -17.00 -7.36
C ASP A 201 9.54 -17.54 -6.43
N ALA A 202 10.78 -17.58 -6.93
CA ALA A 202 11.94 -17.98 -6.11
C ALA A 202 12.14 -17.06 -4.90
N SER A 203 11.91 -15.76 -5.07
CA SER A 203 12.02 -14.79 -3.97
C SER A 203 10.93 -14.99 -2.91
N PHE A 204 9.69 -15.28 -3.31
CA PHE A 204 8.61 -15.61 -2.36
C PHE A 204 8.89 -16.93 -1.63
N ARG A 205 9.45 -17.96 -2.31
CA ARG A 205 9.89 -19.19 -1.64
C ARG A 205 10.99 -18.93 -0.63
N ALA A 206 12.02 -18.15 -1.00
CA ALA A 206 13.08 -17.75 -0.08
C ALA A 206 12.54 -16.97 1.13
N PHE A 207 11.54 -16.09 0.93
CA PHE A 207 10.87 -15.40 2.04
C PHE A 207 10.10 -16.38 2.92
N SER A 208 9.37 -17.35 2.33
CA SER A 208 8.61 -18.35 3.09
C SER A 208 9.50 -19.23 3.98
N GLU A 209 10.74 -19.50 3.56
CA GLU A 209 11.73 -20.26 4.33
C GLU A 209 12.29 -19.50 5.54
N LYS A 210 12.14 -18.17 5.57
CA LYS A 210 12.55 -17.32 6.70
C LYS A 210 11.52 -17.24 7.82
N VAL A 211 10.31 -17.75 7.61
CA VAL A 211 9.22 -17.74 8.61
C VAL A 211 9.51 -18.76 9.69
N SER A 212 9.68 -18.33 10.93
CA SER A 212 10.15 -19.18 12.03
C SER A 212 9.06 -20.07 12.62
N GLN A 213 7.78 -19.67 12.56
CA GLN A 213 6.68 -20.39 13.21
C GLN A 213 5.59 -20.78 12.20
N THR A 214 4.81 -19.81 11.68
CA THR A 214 3.63 -20.13 10.86
C THR A 214 3.57 -19.28 9.59
N LEU A 215 3.48 -19.95 8.46
CA LEU A 215 3.15 -19.32 7.18
C LEU A 215 1.66 -19.51 6.89
N ILE A 216 1.01 -18.42 6.49
CA ILE A 216 -0.39 -18.36 6.06
C ILE A 216 -0.39 -17.96 4.59
N VAL A 217 -1.15 -18.67 3.76
CA VAL A 217 -1.14 -18.47 2.30
C VAL A 217 -2.55 -18.44 1.74
N ALA A 218 -2.78 -17.58 0.75
CA ALA A 218 -4.03 -17.65 0.00
C ALA A 218 -4.18 -19.03 -0.67
N LYS A 219 -5.39 -19.60 -0.62
CA LYS A 219 -5.68 -20.91 -1.19
C LYS A 219 -5.36 -20.94 -2.69
N GLY A 220 -4.61 -21.93 -3.11
CA GLY A 220 -4.17 -22.09 -4.50
C GLY A 220 -2.74 -21.64 -4.77
N LEU A 221 -2.09 -20.90 -3.87
CA LEU A 221 -0.67 -20.56 -4.02
C LEU A 221 0.22 -21.83 -3.86
N PRO A 222 1.33 -21.94 -4.64
CA PRO A 222 2.22 -23.11 -4.63
C PRO A 222 3.20 -23.10 -3.45
N LEU A 223 2.68 -22.82 -2.23
CA LEU A 223 3.42 -22.75 -0.98
C LEU A 223 2.74 -23.63 0.08
N LYS A 224 3.51 -24.13 1.03
CA LYS A 224 2.98 -24.91 2.17
C LYS A 224 2.74 -23.98 3.36
N GLY A 225 1.55 -23.99 3.91
CA GLY A 225 1.15 -23.18 5.08
C GLY A 225 -0.31 -23.41 5.40
N LEU A 226 -0.81 -22.73 6.44
CA LEU A 226 -2.24 -22.63 6.70
C LEU A 226 -2.89 -21.81 5.58
N THR A 227 -3.98 -22.32 5.05
CA THR A 227 -4.64 -21.71 3.89
C THR A 227 -5.81 -20.82 4.32
N TYR A 228 -6.07 -19.76 3.54
CA TYR A 228 -7.29 -18.97 3.70
C TYR A 228 -7.96 -18.71 2.35
N GLY A 229 -9.29 -18.58 2.36
CA GLY A 229 -10.05 -18.39 1.13
C GLY A 229 -11.53 -18.08 1.37
N ILE A 230 -12.27 -17.86 0.29
CA ILE A 230 -13.72 -17.63 0.29
C ILE A 230 -14.37 -18.86 -0.39
N ASP A 231 -15.24 -19.58 0.32
CA ASP A 231 -15.90 -20.79 -0.18
C ASP A 231 -14.90 -21.78 -0.82
N ALA A 232 -13.70 -21.90 -0.23
CA ALA A 232 -12.53 -22.54 -0.84
C ALA A 232 -12.09 -23.84 -0.14
N ALA A 233 -12.80 -24.29 0.89
CA ALA A 233 -12.39 -25.38 1.77
C ALA A 233 -10.94 -25.16 2.28
N ALA A 234 -10.68 -23.95 2.77
CA ALA A 234 -9.42 -23.53 3.36
C ALA A 234 -9.43 -23.72 4.89
N ASP A 235 -8.26 -23.66 5.54
CA ASP A 235 -8.15 -23.72 7.00
C ASP A 235 -8.88 -22.56 7.67
N TYR A 236 -8.79 -21.36 7.07
CA TYR A 236 -9.61 -20.20 7.37
C TYR A 236 -10.50 -19.91 6.17
N ASP A 237 -11.78 -20.19 6.28
CA ASP A 237 -12.71 -20.09 5.15
C ASP A 237 -13.85 -19.12 5.45
N ALA A 238 -13.98 -18.08 4.63
CA ALA A 238 -15.09 -17.13 4.73
C ALA A 238 -16.30 -17.69 3.98
N LEU A 239 -17.42 -17.78 4.68
CA LEU A 239 -18.66 -18.43 4.23
C LEU A 239 -19.84 -17.48 4.37
N ASN A 240 -20.94 -17.79 3.68
CA ASN A 240 -22.23 -17.07 3.83
C ASN A 240 -22.12 -15.55 3.62
N ILE A 241 -21.29 -15.11 2.69
CA ILE A 241 -21.07 -13.67 2.45
C ILE A 241 -22.36 -13.02 1.93
N LYS A 242 -22.79 -11.95 2.63
CA LYS A 242 -23.93 -11.11 2.27
C LYS A 242 -23.53 -9.65 2.25
N ILE A 243 -24.20 -8.86 1.44
CA ILE A 243 -24.06 -7.40 1.40
C ILE A 243 -25.35 -6.78 1.91
N GLU A 244 -25.28 -6.12 3.06
CA GLU A 244 -26.43 -5.47 3.68
C GLU A 244 -26.10 -4.01 4.04
N SER A 245 -26.88 -3.08 3.55
CA SER A 245 -26.67 -1.63 3.80
C SER A 245 -25.24 -1.15 3.52
N GLY A 246 -24.61 -1.69 2.46
CA GLY A 246 -23.26 -1.31 2.05
C GLY A 246 -22.12 -1.87 2.95
N LYS A 247 -22.40 -2.94 3.68
CA LYS A 247 -21.45 -3.67 4.52
C LYS A 247 -21.43 -5.13 4.11
N TYR A 248 -20.29 -5.77 4.27
CA TYR A 248 -20.16 -7.22 4.15
C TYR A 248 -20.46 -7.86 5.51
N ILE A 249 -21.29 -8.90 5.51
CA ILE A 249 -21.57 -9.75 6.67
C ILE A 249 -21.22 -11.17 6.23
N PHE A 250 -20.36 -11.84 6.98
CA PHE A 250 -19.90 -13.19 6.65
C PHE A 250 -19.55 -13.98 7.91
N ASP A 251 -19.51 -15.30 7.76
CA ASP A 251 -19.01 -16.23 8.77
C ASP A 251 -17.57 -16.62 8.43
N VAL A 252 -16.79 -17.01 9.41
CA VAL A 252 -15.47 -17.60 9.20
C VAL A 252 -15.37 -18.95 9.93
N GLN A 253 -15.06 -20.01 9.19
CA GLN A 253 -14.60 -21.25 9.74
C GLN A 253 -13.10 -21.12 10.00
N THR A 254 -12.64 -21.35 11.22
CA THR A 254 -11.22 -21.46 11.59
C THR A 254 -10.87 -22.93 11.85
N PRO A 255 -9.60 -23.31 11.99
CA PRO A 255 -9.21 -24.68 12.32
C PRO A 255 -9.84 -25.21 13.61
N SER A 256 -10.15 -24.36 14.58
CA SER A 256 -10.61 -24.74 15.91
C SER A 256 -12.08 -24.41 16.17
N SER A 257 -12.68 -23.46 15.46
CA SER A 257 -14.01 -22.95 15.77
C SER A 257 -14.64 -22.21 14.60
N LYS A 258 -15.86 -21.70 14.80
CA LYS A 258 -16.58 -20.87 13.83
C LYS A 258 -16.91 -19.52 14.46
N ILE A 259 -16.74 -18.45 13.69
CA ILE A 259 -17.19 -17.09 14.04
C ILE A 259 -18.30 -16.72 13.09
N GLU A 260 -19.43 -16.30 13.62
CA GLU A 260 -20.58 -15.93 12.81
C GLU A 260 -20.83 -14.42 12.80
N ASN A 261 -21.42 -13.94 11.70
CA ASN A 261 -21.85 -12.56 11.54
C ASN A 261 -20.72 -11.53 11.78
N ILE A 262 -19.57 -11.73 11.15
CA ILE A 262 -18.51 -10.70 11.10
C ILE A 262 -19.01 -9.57 10.20
N VAL A 263 -18.98 -8.35 10.70
CA VAL A 263 -19.32 -7.14 9.95
C VAL A 263 -18.04 -6.47 9.47
N PHE A 264 -17.97 -6.16 8.18
CA PHE A 264 -16.81 -5.49 7.58
C PHE A 264 -17.26 -4.40 6.59
N HIS A 265 -16.64 -3.22 6.68
CA HIS A 265 -17.13 -2.03 5.99
C HIS A 265 -16.45 -1.74 4.66
N LEU A 266 -15.33 -2.38 4.36
CA LEU A 266 -14.63 -2.14 3.09
C LEU A 266 -15.29 -2.95 1.97
N PRO A 267 -15.60 -2.32 0.83
CA PRO A 267 -16.21 -2.99 -0.31
C PRO A 267 -15.26 -3.97 -1.00
N GLY A 268 -15.85 -5.02 -1.57
CA GLY A 268 -15.20 -5.98 -2.45
C GLY A 268 -14.74 -7.26 -1.74
N LYS A 269 -14.91 -8.39 -2.42
CA LYS A 269 -14.48 -9.70 -1.93
C LYS A 269 -12.96 -9.76 -1.68
N HIS A 270 -12.15 -9.01 -2.46
CA HIS A 270 -10.72 -8.90 -2.21
C HIS A 270 -10.42 -8.29 -0.82
N ASN A 271 -11.25 -7.36 -0.33
CA ASN A 271 -11.11 -6.82 1.03
C ASN A 271 -11.59 -7.80 2.09
N VAL A 272 -12.56 -8.67 1.79
CA VAL A 272 -12.89 -9.80 2.66
C VAL A 272 -11.70 -10.76 2.76
N MET A 273 -11.01 -11.06 1.64
CA MET A 273 -9.78 -11.85 1.64
C MET A 273 -8.68 -11.20 2.49
N ASN A 274 -8.47 -9.87 2.37
CA ASN A 274 -7.51 -9.14 3.19
C ASN A 274 -7.86 -9.20 4.69
N ALA A 275 -9.16 -9.08 5.03
CA ALA A 275 -9.64 -9.21 6.41
C ALA A 275 -9.45 -10.62 6.95
N LEU A 276 -9.70 -11.64 6.14
CA LEU A 276 -9.52 -13.04 6.50
C LEU A 276 -8.04 -13.39 6.74
N ALA A 277 -7.13 -12.89 5.90
CA ALA A 277 -5.69 -13.02 6.09
C ALA A 277 -5.23 -12.40 7.41
N ALA A 278 -5.67 -11.18 7.72
CA ALA A 278 -5.36 -10.51 8.97
C ALA A 278 -5.96 -11.23 10.19
N LEU A 279 -7.20 -11.74 10.07
CA LEU A 279 -7.86 -12.56 11.09
C LEU A 279 -7.04 -13.82 11.36
N ALA A 280 -6.63 -14.55 10.32
CA ALA A 280 -5.87 -15.77 10.46
C ALA A 280 -4.53 -15.54 11.17
N MET A 281 -3.81 -14.47 10.81
CA MET A 281 -2.56 -14.09 11.48
C MET A 281 -2.77 -13.74 12.96
N ALA A 282 -3.83 -13.00 13.26
CA ALA A 282 -4.16 -12.59 14.63
C ALA A 282 -4.62 -13.77 15.50
N ASP A 283 -5.40 -14.69 14.94
CA ASP A 283 -5.84 -15.93 15.62
C ASP A 283 -4.64 -16.84 15.93
N VAL A 284 -3.74 -17.06 14.97
CA VAL A 284 -2.49 -17.80 15.17
C VAL A 284 -1.59 -17.15 16.23
N TYR A 285 -1.56 -15.82 16.30
CA TYR A 285 -0.85 -15.10 17.39
C TYR A 285 -1.53 -15.29 18.76
N GLY A 286 -2.81 -15.64 18.80
CA GLY A 286 -3.58 -15.86 20.02
C GLY A 286 -4.47 -14.68 20.44
N VAL A 287 -4.87 -13.81 19.49
CA VAL A 287 -5.89 -12.79 19.77
C VAL A 287 -7.27 -13.47 19.87
N PRO A 288 -8.05 -13.24 20.93
CA PRO A 288 -9.39 -13.81 21.06
C PRO A 288 -10.28 -13.43 19.88
N LEU A 289 -11.04 -14.40 19.34
CA LEU A 289 -11.85 -14.23 18.13
C LEU A 289 -12.91 -13.12 18.23
N HIS A 290 -13.45 -12.88 19.44
CA HIS A 290 -14.40 -11.77 19.63
C HIS A 290 -13.72 -10.39 19.50
N GLU A 291 -12.47 -10.22 19.99
CA GLU A 291 -11.70 -8.99 19.80
C GLU A 291 -11.37 -8.75 18.32
N ILE A 292 -11.05 -9.82 17.57
CA ILE A 292 -10.82 -9.76 16.13
C ILE A 292 -12.09 -9.28 15.41
N LYS A 293 -13.25 -9.86 15.75
CA LYS A 293 -14.53 -9.48 15.17
C LYS A 293 -14.87 -8.00 15.42
N GLU A 294 -14.68 -7.52 16.65
CA GLU A 294 -14.89 -6.11 17.01
C GLU A 294 -13.94 -5.17 16.25
N SER A 295 -12.67 -5.56 16.14
CA SER A 295 -11.67 -4.79 15.40
C SER A 295 -12.01 -4.71 13.91
N LEU A 296 -12.43 -5.80 13.28
CA LEU A 296 -12.86 -5.79 11.89
C LEU A 296 -14.06 -4.86 11.67
N ALA A 297 -15.03 -4.84 12.58
CA ALA A 297 -16.19 -3.96 12.51
C ALA A 297 -15.86 -2.47 12.69
N SER A 298 -14.75 -2.13 13.36
CA SER A 298 -14.32 -0.75 13.61
C SER A 298 -13.27 -0.23 12.64
N PHE A 299 -12.74 -1.06 11.75
CA PHE A 299 -11.72 -0.67 10.78
C PHE A 299 -12.31 0.23 9.69
N LYS A 300 -11.69 1.41 9.49
CA LYS A 300 -12.18 2.45 8.56
C LYS A 300 -11.55 2.42 7.19
N GLY A 301 -10.46 1.65 7.01
CA GLY A 301 -9.75 1.55 5.74
C GLY A 301 -8.39 2.22 5.71
N VAL A 302 -7.84 2.28 4.49
CA VAL A 302 -6.55 2.92 4.17
C VAL A 302 -6.82 3.97 3.10
N GLN A 303 -6.18 5.12 3.20
CA GLN A 303 -6.30 6.19 2.20
C GLN A 303 -5.94 5.67 0.81
N ARG A 304 -6.73 6.07 -0.17
CA ARG A 304 -6.60 5.64 -1.55
C ARG A 304 -6.74 4.12 -1.77
N ARG A 305 -7.50 3.43 -0.91
CA ARG A 305 -7.93 2.04 -1.08
C ARG A 305 -9.43 1.98 -0.94
N PHE A 306 -10.14 2.12 -2.05
CA PHE A 306 -11.60 2.30 -2.15
C PHE A 306 -12.12 3.41 -1.22
N SER A 307 -11.43 4.55 -1.22
CA SER A 307 -11.74 5.65 -0.30
C SER A 307 -12.88 6.50 -0.84
N TYR A 308 -13.98 6.55 -0.10
CA TYR A 308 -15.08 7.46 -0.41
C TYR A 308 -14.68 8.92 -0.15
N ARG A 309 -14.56 9.72 -1.21
CA ARG A 309 -14.30 11.17 -1.14
C ARG A 309 -15.60 11.97 -1.02
N ILE A 310 -16.63 11.53 -1.75
CA ILE A 310 -18.01 12.03 -1.65
C ILE A 310 -18.91 10.80 -1.63
N LYS A 311 -19.87 10.76 -0.71
CA LYS A 311 -20.86 9.68 -0.62
C LYS A 311 -22.21 10.28 -0.28
N THR A 312 -23.04 10.48 -1.30
CA THR A 312 -24.43 10.94 -1.19
C THR A 312 -25.36 9.93 -1.88
N PRO A 313 -26.67 10.01 -1.69
CA PRO A 313 -27.60 9.13 -2.40
C PRO A 313 -27.52 9.24 -3.92
N ASN A 314 -27.20 10.43 -4.43
CA ASN A 314 -27.26 10.74 -5.87
C ASN A 314 -25.87 10.75 -6.53
N PHE A 315 -24.78 10.89 -5.77
CA PHE A 315 -23.44 10.97 -6.31
C PHE A 315 -22.40 10.38 -5.37
N VAL A 316 -21.49 9.58 -5.95
CA VAL A 316 -20.39 8.94 -5.23
C VAL A 316 -19.07 9.21 -5.95
N LEU A 317 -18.06 9.67 -5.22
CA LEU A 317 -16.68 9.79 -5.71
C LEU A 317 -15.76 8.88 -4.89
N ILE A 318 -15.10 7.96 -5.58
CA ILE A 318 -14.17 6.98 -5.00
C ILE A 318 -12.76 7.27 -5.51
N ASP A 319 -11.78 7.24 -4.60
CA ASP A 319 -10.34 7.30 -4.88
C ASP A 319 -9.71 5.95 -4.59
N ASP A 320 -9.01 5.36 -5.58
CA ASP A 320 -8.28 4.13 -5.37
C ASP A 320 -6.90 4.16 -6.04
N TYR A 321 -5.95 3.52 -5.39
CA TYR A 321 -4.56 3.43 -5.84
C TYR A 321 -4.35 2.42 -6.97
N ALA A 322 -5.37 1.67 -7.34
CA ALA A 322 -5.33 0.61 -8.35
C ALA A 322 -4.65 1.09 -9.64
N HIS A 323 -3.61 0.39 -10.04
CA HIS A 323 -2.75 0.73 -11.16
C HIS A 323 -2.23 -0.51 -11.92
N HIS A 324 -2.70 -1.70 -11.54
CA HIS A 324 -2.52 -2.97 -12.26
C HIS A 324 -3.89 -3.47 -12.74
N PRO A 325 -4.00 -4.18 -13.89
CA PRO A 325 -5.29 -4.66 -14.40
C PRO A 325 -6.10 -5.47 -13.37
N THR A 326 -5.46 -6.37 -12.63
CA THR A 326 -6.09 -7.17 -11.58
C THR A 326 -6.69 -6.29 -10.47
N GLU A 327 -6.00 -5.23 -10.06
CA GLU A 327 -6.49 -4.28 -9.05
C GLU A 327 -7.69 -3.48 -9.58
N ILE A 328 -7.62 -3.00 -10.83
CA ILE A 328 -8.71 -2.27 -11.48
C ILE A 328 -9.95 -3.17 -11.61
N GLU A 329 -9.77 -4.45 -11.94
CA GLU A 329 -10.86 -5.42 -11.98
C GLU A 329 -11.50 -5.63 -10.60
N ALA A 330 -10.70 -5.73 -9.55
CA ALA A 330 -11.19 -5.84 -8.18
C ALA A 330 -12.04 -4.61 -7.78
N VAL A 331 -11.57 -3.40 -8.13
CA VAL A 331 -12.34 -2.16 -7.91
C VAL A 331 -13.62 -2.15 -8.73
N GLN A 332 -13.57 -2.50 -10.01
CA GLN A 332 -14.72 -2.56 -10.90
C GLN A 332 -15.80 -3.50 -10.38
N ASN A 333 -15.42 -4.71 -9.97
CA ASN A 333 -16.32 -5.69 -9.38
C ASN A 333 -16.95 -5.15 -8.09
N SER A 334 -16.16 -4.53 -7.22
CA SER A 334 -16.62 -3.94 -5.95
C SER A 334 -17.64 -2.81 -6.18
N VAL A 335 -17.38 -1.96 -7.18
CA VAL A 335 -18.31 -0.88 -7.54
C VAL A 335 -19.62 -1.46 -8.07
N ARG A 336 -19.56 -2.52 -8.90
CA ARG A 336 -20.78 -3.19 -9.39
C ARG A 336 -21.56 -3.89 -8.30
N GLU A 337 -20.89 -4.52 -7.34
CA GLU A 337 -21.53 -5.13 -6.17
C GLU A 337 -22.25 -4.09 -5.30
N MET A 338 -21.63 -2.93 -5.09
CA MET A 338 -22.20 -1.86 -4.26
C MET A 338 -23.25 -1.00 -4.96
N TYR A 339 -23.13 -0.84 -6.28
CA TYR A 339 -23.93 0.06 -7.10
C TYR A 339 -24.39 -0.62 -8.41
N PRO A 340 -25.15 -1.75 -8.36
CA PRO A 340 -25.43 -2.59 -9.52
C PRO A 340 -26.18 -1.87 -10.65
N ASN A 341 -26.98 -0.86 -10.33
CA ASN A 341 -27.85 -0.15 -11.29
C ASN A 341 -27.37 1.27 -11.63
N LYS A 342 -26.23 1.70 -11.06
CA LYS A 342 -25.71 3.06 -11.30
C LYS A 342 -24.68 3.09 -12.42
N LYS A 343 -24.72 4.15 -13.22
CA LYS A 343 -23.67 4.40 -14.23
C LYS A 343 -22.37 4.79 -13.56
N VAL A 344 -21.27 4.24 -14.06
CA VAL A 344 -19.92 4.41 -13.51
C VAL A 344 -18.99 5.06 -14.54
N LEU A 345 -18.44 6.21 -14.20
CA LEU A 345 -17.33 6.83 -14.90
C LEU A 345 -16.02 6.42 -14.21
N VAL A 346 -15.11 5.78 -14.93
CA VAL A 346 -13.73 5.60 -14.49
C VAL A 346 -12.84 6.70 -15.04
N ILE A 347 -12.04 7.32 -14.18
CA ILE A 347 -10.95 8.23 -14.55
C ILE A 347 -9.65 7.51 -14.19
N PHE A 348 -8.88 7.11 -15.20
CA PHE A 348 -7.69 6.30 -14.99
C PHE A 348 -6.42 7.02 -15.46
N GLN A 349 -5.40 7.02 -14.60
CA GLN A 349 -4.05 7.44 -14.94
C GLN A 349 -3.13 6.20 -14.98
N PRO A 350 -2.68 5.77 -16.18
CA PRO A 350 -1.69 4.70 -16.24
C PRO A 350 -0.40 5.09 -15.54
N HIS A 351 0.27 4.13 -14.92
CA HIS A 351 1.50 4.35 -14.16
C HIS A 351 2.62 3.49 -14.73
N LEU A 352 3.72 4.11 -15.15
CA LEU A 352 4.87 3.57 -15.85
C LEU A 352 4.58 3.21 -17.33
N PHE A 353 5.53 3.56 -18.18
CA PHE A 353 5.47 3.19 -19.60
C PHE A 353 5.65 1.68 -19.79
N SER A 354 6.58 1.07 -19.05
CA SER A 354 6.84 -0.38 -19.11
C SER A 354 5.59 -1.18 -18.77
N ARG A 355 4.94 -0.89 -17.63
CA ARG A 355 3.70 -1.57 -17.20
C ARG A 355 2.58 -1.37 -18.22
N THR A 356 2.42 -0.16 -18.75
CA THR A 356 1.39 0.11 -19.77
C THR A 356 1.64 -0.72 -21.02
N ARG A 357 2.91 -0.88 -21.45
CA ARG A 357 3.29 -1.72 -22.59
C ARG A 357 2.99 -3.19 -22.33
N ASP A 358 3.42 -3.70 -21.18
CA ASP A 358 3.40 -5.13 -20.88
C ASP A 358 1.97 -5.66 -20.64
N PHE A 359 1.06 -4.81 -20.16
CA PHE A 359 -0.33 -5.17 -19.83
C PHE A 359 -1.38 -4.41 -20.65
N VAL A 360 -1.06 -3.90 -21.83
CA VAL A 360 -1.96 -3.02 -22.62
C VAL A 360 -3.31 -3.67 -22.93
N GLU A 361 -3.33 -4.95 -23.32
CA GLU A 361 -4.57 -5.66 -23.64
C GLU A 361 -5.42 -5.91 -22.38
N ASP A 362 -4.79 -6.23 -21.26
CA ASP A 362 -5.47 -6.44 -19.99
C ASP A 362 -6.07 -5.13 -19.46
N PHE A 363 -5.32 -4.00 -19.55
CA PHE A 363 -5.86 -2.67 -19.26
C PHE A 363 -7.06 -2.32 -20.15
N ALA A 364 -6.95 -2.54 -21.47
CA ALA A 364 -8.03 -2.25 -22.38
C ALA A 364 -9.28 -3.08 -22.06
N ASN A 365 -9.09 -4.36 -21.76
CA ASN A 365 -10.19 -5.28 -21.41
C ASN A 365 -10.90 -4.86 -20.12
N VAL A 366 -10.16 -4.58 -19.04
CA VAL A 366 -10.78 -4.22 -17.76
C VAL A 366 -11.44 -2.84 -17.82
N LEU A 367 -10.80 -1.86 -18.45
CA LEU A 367 -11.37 -0.52 -18.59
C LEU A 367 -12.65 -0.53 -19.42
N SER A 368 -12.72 -1.40 -20.45
CA SER A 368 -13.91 -1.54 -21.28
C SER A 368 -15.18 -2.01 -20.54
N LYS A 369 -15.04 -2.53 -19.31
CA LYS A 369 -16.16 -2.96 -18.45
C LYS A 369 -16.89 -1.81 -17.74
N PHE A 370 -16.33 -0.59 -17.72
CA PHE A 370 -16.98 0.59 -17.17
C PHE A 370 -17.93 1.24 -18.18
N ASP A 371 -18.90 2.04 -17.71
CA ASP A 371 -19.90 2.67 -18.59
C ASP A 371 -19.31 3.86 -19.35
N GLU A 372 -18.49 4.68 -18.67
CA GLU A 372 -17.75 5.82 -19.25
C GLU A 372 -16.28 5.76 -18.82
N ILE A 373 -15.38 6.17 -19.70
CA ILE A 373 -13.93 6.14 -19.45
C ILE A 373 -13.31 7.48 -19.78
N ALA A 374 -12.56 8.03 -18.83
CA ALA A 374 -11.68 9.17 -19.02
C ALA A 374 -10.23 8.73 -18.75
N LEU A 375 -9.38 8.77 -19.78
CA LEU A 375 -8.00 8.34 -19.69
C LEU A 375 -7.08 9.54 -19.65
N LEU A 376 -6.22 9.59 -18.63
CA LEU A 376 -5.16 10.58 -18.45
C LEU A 376 -3.87 10.13 -19.11
N ASP A 377 -2.93 11.05 -19.28
CA ASP A 377 -1.57 10.72 -19.71
C ASP A 377 -0.86 9.79 -18.73
N ILE A 378 0.06 8.96 -19.25
CA ILE A 378 0.86 8.05 -18.44
C ILE A 378 1.70 8.85 -17.45
N TYR A 379 1.64 8.48 -16.19
CA TYR A 379 2.54 9.01 -15.17
C TYR A 379 3.88 8.25 -15.23
N PRO A 380 4.99 8.92 -15.59
CA PRO A 380 6.25 8.25 -15.88
C PRO A 380 6.97 7.76 -14.63
N ALA A 381 6.69 8.34 -13.45
CA ALA A 381 7.46 8.16 -12.22
C ALA A 381 8.98 8.32 -12.47
N ARG A 382 9.72 7.20 -12.53
CA ARG A 382 11.17 7.18 -12.75
C ARG A 382 11.59 6.79 -14.16
N GLU A 383 10.63 6.48 -15.04
CA GLU A 383 10.92 5.98 -16.39
C GLU A 383 11.03 7.12 -17.42
N LEU A 384 11.85 6.88 -18.43
CA LEU A 384 11.85 7.67 -19.65
C LEU A 384 10.74 7.18 -20.59
N PRO A 385 10.15 8.07 -21.42
CA PRO A 385 9.14 7.68 -22.41
C PRO A 385 9.64 6.55 -23.34
N ILE A 386 8.76 5.56 -23.55
CA ILE A 386 9.01 4.47 -24.50
C ILE A 386 8.32 4.83 -25.82
N LYS A 387 9.08 4.78 -26.93
CA LYS A 387 8.55 5.12 -28.26
C LYS A 387 7.33 4.25 -28.62
N GLY A 388 6.20 4.90 -28.94
CA GLY A 388 4.95 4.24 -29.33
C GLY A 388 4.11 3.76 -28.14
N VAL A 389 4.52 4.03 -26.90
CA VAL A 389 3.76 3.72 -25.68
C VAL A 389 3.27 5.03 -25.07
N ASP A 390 2.01 5.34 -25.26
CA ASP A 390 1.33 6.51 -24.71
C ASP A 390 -0.14 6.19 -24.39
N SER A 391 -0.84 7.13 -23.82
CA SER A 391 -2.26 6.95 -23.50
C SER A 391 -3.13 6.87 -24.75
N SER A 392 -2.72 7.43 -25.88
CA SER A 392 -3.45 7.31 -27.15
C SER A 392 -3.40 5.90 -27.69
N TRP A 393 -2.26 5.22 -27.52
CA TRP A 393 -2.11 3.81 -27.89
C TRP A 393 -3.03 2.90 -27.05
N LEU A 394 -3.05 3.05 -25.73
CA LEU A 394 -3.98 2.32 -24.86
C LEU A 394 -5.43 2.67 -25.20
N PHE A 395 -5.72 3.96 -25.42
CA PHE A 395 -7.06 4.44 -25.81
C PHE A 395 -7.56 3.74 -27.07
N GLY A 396 -6.68 3.52 -28.08
CA GLY A 396 -7.02 2.81 -29.30
C GLY A 396 -7.45 1.35 -29.09
N LYS A 397 -6.95 0.70 -28.01
CA LYS A 397 -7.27 -0.69 -27.68
C LYS A 397 -8.57 -0.86 -26.89
N ILE A 398 -8.99 0.15 -26.12
CA ILE A 398 -10.25 0.12 -25.36
C ILE A 398 -11.43 0.02 -26.35
N THR A 399 -12.30 -0.98 -26.16
CA THR A 399 -13.43 -1.25 -27.08
C THR A 399 -14.68 -0.44 -26.75
N ASN A 400 -14.81 0.06 -25.50
CA ASN A 400 -15.94 0.91 -25.10
C ASN A 400 -15.95 2.21 -25.92
N ARG A 401 -17.14 2.61 -26.44
CA ARG A 401 -17.34 3.81 -27.26
C ARG A 401 -17.43 5.10 -26.43
N HIS A 402 -17.84 5.01 -25.17
CA HIS A 402 -17.93 6.13 -24.23
C HIS A 402 -16.59 6.40 -23.54
N LYS A 403 -15.57 6.73 -24.33
CA LYS A 403 -14.21 6.99 -23.86
C LYS A 403 -13.69 8.31 -24.37
N LYS A 404 -12.82 8.95 -23.59
CA LYS A 404 -12.15 10.21 -23.97
C LYS A 404 -10.76 10.30 -23.33
N LEU A 405 -9.82 10.93 -24.04
CA LEU A 405 -8.56 11.39 -23.48
C LEU A 405 -8.81 12.73 -22.79
N VAL A 406 -8.24 12.93 -21.62
CA VAL A 406 -8.50 14.13 -20.80
C VAL A 406 -7.22 14.62 -20.12
N GLU A 407 -7.14 15.91 -19.90
CA GLU A 407 -6.11 16.55 -19.09
C GLU A 407 -6.61 16.73 -17.65
N LYS A 408 -5.70 16.72 -16.65
CA LYS A 408 -6.07 16.82 -15.23
C LYS A 408 -6.86 18.09 -14.89
N ASN A 409 -6.53 19.21 -15.48
CA ASN A 409 -7.22 20.50 -15.29
C ASN A 409 -8.69 20.50 -15.79
N ASN A 410 -9.07 19.52 -16.61
CA ASN A 410 -10.41 19.38 -17.14
C ASN A 410 -11.29 18.37 -16.37
N LEU A 411 -10.77 17.70 -15.32
CA LEU A 411 -11.47 16.61 -14.61
C LEU A 411 -12.82 17.03 -14.05
N VAL A 412 -12.91 18.18 -13.38
CA VAL A 412 -14.17 18.68 -12.83
C VAL A 412 -15.23 18.86 -13.93
N LYS A 413 -14.84 19.43 -15.07
CA LYS A 413 -15.74 19.60 -16.22
C LYS A 413 -16.18 18.27 -16.81
N VAL A 414 -15.26 17.30 -16.86
CA VAL A 414 -15.53 15.93 -17.33
C VAL A 414 -16.59 15.26 -16.45
N ILE A 415 -16.45 15.37 -15.14
CA ILE A 415 -17.37 14.79 -14.16
C ILE A 415 -18.75 15.47 -14.24
N LYS A 416 -18.80 16.82 -14.24
CA LYS A 416 -20.06 17.59 -14.32
C LYS A 416 -20.82 17.34 -15.63
N ASN A 417 -20.14 16.98 -16.72
CA ASN A 417 -20.75 16.68 -18.01
C ASN A 417 -21.07 15.19 -18.21
N SER A 418 -20.71 14.33 -17.27
CA SER A 418 -21.05 12.91 -17.28
C SER A 418 -22.45 12.69 -16.68
N SER A 419 -23.13 11.64 -17.16
CA SER A 419 -24.38 11.15 -16.55
C SER A 419 -24.12 10.11 -15.46
N ALA A 420 -22.87 9.83 -15.13
CA ALA A 420 -22.49 8.84 -14.14
C ALA A 420 -22.83 9.30 -12.71
N GLU A 421 -23.45 8.42 -11.95
CA GLU A 421 -23.75 8.64 -10.53
C GLU A 421 -22.59 8.18 -9.62
N VAL A 422 -21.70 7.34 -10.15
CA VAL A 422 -20.48 6.89 -9.46
C VAL A 422 -19.30 7.25 -10.30
N VAL A 423 -18.36 7.95 -9.70
CA VAL A 423 -17.06 8.30 -10.32
C VAL A 423 -15.95 7.59 -9.54
N VAL A 424 -15.08 6.89 -10.26
CA VAL A 424 -13.94 6.19 -9.68
C VAL A 424 -12.67 6.76 -10.29
N MET A 425 -11.80 7.32 -9.45
CA MET A 425 -10.49 7.85 -9.86
C MET A 425 -9.40 6.87 -9.47
N LEU A 426 -8.69 6.32 -10.49
CA LEU A 426 -7.73 5.23 -10.33
C LEU A 426 -6.32 5.62 -10.76
N GLY A 427 -5.31 5.21 -9.99
CA GLY A 427 -3.91 5.30 -10.37
C GLY A 427 -2.96 5.58 -9.23
N ALA A 428 -1.71 5.14 -9.36
CA ALA A 428 -0.63 5.32 -8.38
C ALA A 428 0.10 6.68 -8.50
N GLY A 429 -0.14 7.42 -9.59
CA GLY A 429 0.52 8.68 -9.89
C GLY A 429 -0.10 9.90 -9.18
N ASP A 430 0.17 11.07 -9.76
CA ASP A 430 -0.27 12.36 -9.24
C ASP A 430 -1.78 12.63 -9.41
N ILE A 431 -2.53 11.69 -10.00
CA ILE A 431 -4.00 11.68 -9.94
C ILE A 431 -4.49 11.75 -8.47
N GLY A 432 -3.74 11.19 -7.51
CA GLY A 432 -4.06 11.29 -6.09
C GLY A 432 -4.07 12.74 -5.55
N VAL A 433 -3.30 13.65 -6.16
CA VAL A 433 -3.38 15.08 -5.86
C VAL A 433 -4.64 15.68 -6.49
N ALA A 434 -4.89 15.36 -7.76
CA ALA A 434 -6.06 15.83 -8.49
C ALA A 434 -7.39 15.42 -7.84
N VAL A 435 -7.46 14.24 -7.21
CA VAL A 435 -8.65 13.81 -6.44
C VAL A 435 -9.05 14.84 -5.36
N ASN A 436 -8.07 15.41 -4.63
CA ASN A 436 -8.39 16.38 -3.58
C ASN A 436 -8.94 17.70 -4.18
N GLU A 437 -8.36 18.16 -5.29
CA GLU A 437 -8.82 19.36 -6.00
C GLU A 437 -10.23 19.15 -6.55
N VAL A 438 -10.46 18.01 -7.21
CA VAL A 438 -11.77 17.62 -7.72
C VAL A 438 -12.81 17.54 -6.60
N THR A 439 -12.47 16.89 -5.47
CA THR A 439 -13.35 16.78 -4.31
C THR A 439 -13.76 18.14 -3.78
N ASN A 440 -12.78 19.02 -3.55
CA ASN A 440 -13.03 20.35 -3.02
C ASN A 440 -13.91 21.20 -3.96
N GLU A 441 -13.68 21.09 -5.27
CA GLU A 441 -14.44 21.85 -6.26
C GLU A 441 -15.89 21.34 -6.43
N LEU A 442 -16.10 20.03 -6.30
CA LEU A 442 -17.43 19.43 -6.35
C LEU A 442 -18.26 19.69 -5.07
N LEU A 443 -17.61 19.85 -3.93
CA LEU A 443 -18.27 20.15 -2.65
C LEU A 443 -18.65 21.65 -2.49
N LYS A 444 -18.12 22.55 -3.32
CA LYS A 444 -18.49 23.99 -3.32
C LYS A 444 -19.87 24.25 -3.94
N HIS A 445 -20.46 23.27 -4.58
CA HIS A 445 -21.72 23.38 -5.32
C HIS A 445 -22.73 22.30 -4.88
#